data_fc0d840ceb98a4a7900a8d9167dd4f55
#
_entry.id   fc0d840ceb98a4a7900a8d9167dd4f55
#
_cell.length_a   1.000
_cell.length_b   1.000
_cell.length_c   1.000
_cell.angle_alpha   90.00
_cell.angle_beta   90.00
_cell.angle_gamma   90.00
#
_symmetry.space_group_name_H-M   'P 1'
#
loop_
_entity.id
_entity.type
_entity.pdbx_description
1 polymer ?
#
loop_
_entity_poly.entity_id
_entity_poly.type
_entity_poly.pdbx_seq_one_letter_code
_entity_poly.pdbx_strand_id
1 'polypeptide(L)'
;MPVKYTRSNAKSESWKSSDQSASAPNEQKVLSNGSALSNTSTANSGAQKFFKVYYILMPVAVVIISGLLTFMATRQDNGTTSYTTQTSKKHILLTAEELAKHDGSDPKIPVYIAILGRVYDVEKGRRHYEAGSGYNVFAGRDSTPSFVTGKFVREEATDDVTGLSPEEMIGIKEWLDFYRKDYSYVGKLIGRYYDSNGNPTEALKEARAVIKEGQRLQKLQEAENRKFPGCNSRWNADEGSVVWCSKNSAGISRDWVGVPRKMFKPGKRDHKCVCIKITGSSSDTGQGNEGDLNHPNVKQYPNCGKYDVSCKA
;
A
#
# COMPACT_ATOMS: atom_id res chain seq x y z
N MET A 1 -46.04 4.29 11.41
CA MET A 1 -45.36 3.13 12.03
C MET A 1 -43.96 3.03 11.37
N PRO A 2 -42.88 3.18 12.13
CA PRO A 2 -41.54 3.13 11.54
C PRO A 2 -41.04 1.67 11.48
N VAL A 3 -40.62 1.25 10.31
CA VAL A 3 -40.01 -0.05 10.04
C VAL A 3 -38.61 -0.07 10.64
N LYS A 4 -38.36 -0.99 11.56
CA LYS A 4 -37.04 -1.24 12.17
C LYS A 4 -36.17 -2.01 11.18
N TYR A 5 -35.10 -1.37 10.75
CA TYR A 5 -34.03 -2.02 9.96
C TYR A 5 -33.10 -2.78 10.90
N THR A 6 -33.16 -4.08 10.90
CA THR A 6 -32.22 -4.95 11.61
C THR A 6 -30.96 -5.13 10.75
N ARG A 7 -29.85 -4.64 11.27
CA ARG A 7 -28.51 -4.75 10.69
C ARG A 7 -28.02 -6.20 10.88
N SER A 8 -28.02 -6.99 9.81
CA SER A 8 -27.37 -8.30 9.79
C SER A 8 -25.86 -8.11 9.66
N ASN A 9 -25.11 -8.63 10.64
CA ASN A 9 -23.66 -8.74 10.60
C ASN A 9 -23.25 -9.72 9.47
N ALA A 10 -22.79 -9.20 8.35
CA ALA A 10 -22.07 -10.00 7.36
C ALA A 10 -20.64 -10.21 7.88
N LYS A 11 -20.33 -11.46 8.19
CA LYS A 11 -18.98 -11.95 8.44
C LYS A 11 -18.10 -11.65 7.23
N SER A 12 -16.98 -10.98 7.46
CA SER A 12 -15.89 -10.93 6.50
C SER A 12 -15.23 -12.30 6.45
N GLU A 13 -15.58 -13.10 5.47
CA GLU A 13 -14.83 -14.30 5.13
C GLU A 13 -13.60 -13.90 4.33
N SER A 14 -12.44 -14.16 4.89
CA SER A 14 -11.15 -13.99 4.25
C SER A 14 -11.06 -14.99 3.08
N TRP A 15 -10.93 -14.48 1.89
CA TRP A 15 -10.60 -15.27 0.70
C TRP A 15 -9.18 -15.81 0.81
N LYS A 16 -9.05 -17.06 1.27
CA LYS A 16 -7.83 -17.84 1.07
C LYS A 16 -7.92 -18.45 -0.31
N SER A 17 -7.11 -17.97 -1.21
CA SER A 17 -6.79 -18.63 -2.46
C SER A 17 -6.09 -19.95 -2.14
N SER A 18 -6.76 -21.05 -2.40
CA SER A 18 -6.13 -22.36 -2.50
C SER A 18 -5.80 -22.60 -3.97
N ASP A 19 -4.55 -22.35 -4.33
CA ASP A 19 -3.91 -23.12 -5.38
C ASP A 19 -2.41 -23.16 -5.12
N GLN A 20 -1.95 -24.40 -4.97
CA GLN A 20 -0.59 -24.81 -4.66
C GLN A 20 0.30 -24.79 -5.90
N SER A 21 1.56 -24.70 -5.57
CA SER A 21 2.74 -25.22 -6.28
C SER A 21 3.42 -24.31 -7.31
N ALA A 22 4.51 -23.70 -6.84
CA ALA A 22 5.82 -23.84 -7.48
C ALA A 22 6.90 -23.50 -6.47
N SER A 23 7.68 -24.49 -6.12
CA SER A 23 8.85 -24.50 -5.26
C SER A 23 9.97 -23.66 -5.85
N ALA A 24 10.59 -22.81 -5.02
CA ALA A 24 11.88 -22.20 -5.28
C ALA A 24 12.97 -22.89 -4.43
N PRO A 25 14.17 -23.12 -4.95
CA PRO A 25 15.23 -23.75 -4.19
C PRO A 25 15.99 -22.76 -3.32
N ASN A 26 16.31 -23.29 -2.16
CA ASN A 26 17.17 -22.78 -1.12
C ASN A 26 18.63 -22.71 -1.59
N GLU A 27 19.31 -21.61 -1.34
CA GLU A 27 20.78 -21.65 -1.23
C GLU A 27 21.24 -20.79 -0.06
N GLN A 28 21.62 -21.53 0.99
CA GLN A 28 22.50 -21.06 2.05
C GLN A 28 23.93 -20.90 1.52
N LYS A 29 24.59 -19.82 1.89
CA LYS A 29 26.04 -19.89 2.13
C LYS A 29 26.46 -18.97 3.27
N VAL A 30 26.83 -19.65 4.33
CA VAL A 30 27.61 -19.22 5.48
C VAL A 30 29.07 -18.97 5.02
N LEU A 31 29.71 -17.94 5.57
CA LEU A 31 31.13 -17.93 6.01
C LEU A 31 31.39 -16.63 6.81
N SER A 32 31.62 -16.80 7.98
CA SER A 32 32.48 -16.52 9.10
C SER A 32 33.86 -15.93 8.77
N ASN A 33 34.30 -15.17 9.75
CA ASN A 33 35.60 -14.78 10.29
C ASN A 33 35.79 -13.26 10.18
N GLY A 34 35.96 -12.54 11.24
CA GLY A 34 36.75 -12.76 12.44
C GLY A 34 37.97 -11.82 12.41
N SER A 35 38.03 -10.93 13.30
CA SER A 35 39.20 -10.53 14.08
C SER A 35 39.26 -9.01 14.37
N ALA A 36 39.28 -8.75 15.64
CA ALA A 36 39.62 -7.50 16.30
C ALA A 36 41.09 -7.16 16.14
N LEU A 37 41.45 -5.88 16.33
CA LEU A 37 42.53 -5.36 17.22
C LEU A 37 42.81 -3.91 16.84
N SER A 38 42.61 -3.08 17.73
CA SER A 38 43.39 -2.31 18.69
C SER A 38 43.89 -0.94 18.20
N ASN A 39 43.53 0.01 19.05
CA ASN A 39 44.01 1.40 19.13
C ASN A 39 45.53 1.55 19.06
N THR A 40 46.00 2.59 18.36
CA THR A 40 46.99 3.48 18.95
C THR A 40 46.96 4.85 18.26
N SER A 41 46.86 5.87 19.07
CA SER A 41 47.04 7.26 18.80
C SER A 41 48.49 7.59 18.48
N THR A 42 48.73 8.36 17.39
CA THR A 42 49.89 9.28 17.36
C THR A 42 49.55 10.50 16.52
N ALA A 43 49.71 11.61 17.12
CA ALA A 43 49.50 12.93 16.53
C ALA A 43 50.74 13.40 15.78
N ASN A 44 50.46 14.27 14.79
CA ASN A 44 51.31 15.36 14.32
C ASN A 44 52.49 15.05 13.40
N SER A 45 52.33 15.26 12.12
CA SER A 45 53.24 16.05 11.26
C SER A 45 52.81 15.92 9.78
N GLY A 46 51.89 16.71 9.30
CA GLY A 46 51.36 16.61 7.92
C GLY A 46 51.10 17.95 7.22
N ALA A 47 51.28 19.07 7.91
CA ALA A 47 50.85 20.38 7.38
C ALA A 47 51.78 21.01 6.32
N GLN A 48 52.99 20.49 6.12
CA GLN A 48 53.96 21.09 5.16
C GLN A 48 54.12 20.39 3.81
N LYS A 49 53.50 19.24 3.60
CA LYS A 49 53.59 18.53 2.31
C LYS A 49 52.46 18.86 1.33
N PHE A 50 51.38 19.44 1.76
CA PHE A 50 50.25 19.75 0.88
C PHE A 50 50.42 20.99 -0.02
N PHE A 51 51.28 21.92 0.34
CA PHE A 51 51.48 23.16 -0.46
C PHE A 51 52.32 22.91 -1.75
N LYS A 52 53.23 21.96 -1.76
CA LYS A 52 54.05 21.70 -2.97
C LYS A 52 53.31 20.88 -4.05
N VAL A 53 52.35 20.08 -3.70
CA VAL A 53 51.55 19.29 -4.67
C VAL A 53 50.54 20.14 -5.40
N TYR A 54 50.01 21.17 -4.74
CA TYR A 54 49.03 22.08 -5.33
C TYR A 54 49.56 22.92 -6.50
N TYR A 55 50.83 23.37 -6.43
CA TYR A 55 51.47 24.14 -7.51
C TYR A 55 51.84 23.33 -8.75
N ILE A 56 51.97 22.03 -8.64
CA ILE A 56 52.31 21.13 -9.79
C ILE A 56 51.00 20.65 -10.46
N LEU A 57 49.91 20.46 -9.74
CA LEU A 57 48.66 19.96 -10.30
C LEU A 57 47.75 21.05 -10.91
N MET A 58 47.93 22.33 -10.51
CA MET A 58 47.10 23.43 -11.03
C MET A 58 47.27 23.66 -12.55
N PRO A 59 48.48 23.70 -13.13
CA PRO A 59 48.62 23.90 -14.57
C PRO A 59 48.10 22.72 -15.38
N VAL A 60 48.18 21.51 -14.85
CA VAL A 60 47.62 20.31 -15.50
C VAL A 60 46.10 20.33 -15.52
N ALA A 61 45.46 20.74 -14.44
CA ALA A 61 44.00 20.87 -14.35
C ALA A 61 43.49 21.95 -15.32
N VAL A 62 44.18 23.08 -15.45
CA VAL A 62 43.80 24.17 -16.39
C VAL A 62 43.92 23.68 -17.85
N VAL A 63 44.94 22.92 -18.20
CA VAL A 63 45.11 22.40 -19.55
C VAL A 63 44.01 21.35 -19.86
N ILE A 64 43.66 20.51 -18.92
CA ILE A 64 42.56 19.51 -19.09
C ILE A 64 41.18 20.20 -19.22
N ILE A 65 40.92 21.22 -18.41
CA ILE A 65 39.65 21.97 -18.49
C ILE A 65 39.56 22.78 -19.78
N SER A 66 40.66 23.42 -20.24
CA SER A 66 40.66 24.12 -21.53
C SER A 66 40.56 23.16 -22.71
N GLY A 67 41.18 21.99 -22.64
CA GLY A 67 41.04 20.91 -23.64
C GLY A 67 39.63 20.34 -23.72
N LEU A 68 38.93 20.17 -22.57
CA LEU A 68 37.53 19.74 -22.50
C LEU A 68 36.59 20.80 -23.04
N LEU A 69 36.84 22.08 -22.76
CA LEU A 69 36.03 23.20 -23.26
C LEU A 69 36.18 23.37 -24.78
N THR A 70 37.39 23.23 -25.34
CA THR A 70 37.60 23.25 -26.80
C THR A 70 37.05 22.00 -27.48
N PHE A 71 37.12 20.81 -26.86
CA PHE A 71 36.50 19.60 -27.38
C PHE A 71 34.98 19.67 -27.39
N MET A 72 34.38 20.35 -26.40
CA MET A 72 32.93 20.63 -26.38
C MET A 72 32.53 21.69 -27.42
N ALA A 73 33.37 22.67 -27.67
CA ALA A 73 33.08 23.74 -28.64
C ALA A 73 33.26 23.32 -30.12
N THR A 74 34.04 22.27 -30.39
CA THR A 74 34.23 21.75 -31.77
C THR A 74 33.25 20.63 -32.15
N ARG A 75 32.39 20.17 -31.24
CA ARG A 75 31.21 19.35 -31.56
C ARG A 75 30.04 20.21 -32.00
N GLN A 76 30.26 21.11 -32.96
CA GLN A 76 29.17 21.76 -33.67
C GLN A 76 28.75 20.81 -34.82
N ASP A 77 27.85 20.05 -34.52
CA ASP A 77 26.77 19.38 -35.18
C ASP A 77 26.59 19.58 -36.68
N ASN A 78 26.89 18.55 -37.38
CA ASN A 78 26.04 18.20 -38.50
C ASN A 78 24.85 17.44 -37.91
N GLY A 79 23.96 18.20 -37.28
CA GLY A 79 22.72 17.68 -36.66
C GLY A 79 21.74 17.36 -37.74
N THR A 80 21.76 16.14 -38.23
CA THR A 80 20.50 15.52 -38.62
C THR A 80 19.74 15.29 -37.31
N THR A 81 18.81 16.17 -37.02
CA THR A 81 17.87 16.02 -35.89
C THR A 81 17.04 14.80 -36.24
N SER A 82 17.51 13.63 -35.85
CA SER A 82 16.65 12.48 -35.61
C SER A 82 15.76 12.88 -34.43
N TYR A 83 14.61 13.47 -34.76
CA TYR A 83 13.49 13.42 -33.85
C TYR A 83 13.22 11.93 -33.65
N THR A 84 13.78 11.37 -32.59
CA THR A 84 13.23 10.17 -31.99
C THR A 84 11.83 10.62 -31.58
N THR A 85 10.89 10.44 -32.48
CA THR A 85 9.50 10.41 -32.15
C THR A 85 9.38 9.31 -31.10
N GLN A 86 9.50 9.67 -29.82
CA GLN A 86 8.84 8.88 -28.80
C GLN A 86 7.41 8.84 -29.30
N THR A 87 7.05 7.75 -29.95
CA THR A 87 5.67 7.38 -30.15
C THR A 87 5.12 7.25 -28.72
N SER A 88 4.65 8.36 -28.18
CA SER A 88 3.68 8.37 -27.10
C SER A 88 2.66 7.35 -27.59
N LYS A 89 2.61 6.17 -26.96
CA LYS A 89 1.57 5.17 -27.22
C LYS A 89 0.27 5.96 -27.03
N LYS A 90 -0.36 6.34 -28.14
CA LYS A 90 -1.61 7.08 -28.12
C LYS A 90 -2.56 6.18 -27.38
N HIS A 91 -2.86 6.54 -26.13
CA HIS A 91 -3.77 5.75 -25.32
C HIS A 91 -5.09 5.70 -26.05
N ILE A 92 -5.59 4.51 -26.27
CA ILE A 92 -6.85 4.30 -26.98
C ILE A 92 -7.95 4.92 -26.11
N LEU A 93 -8.85 5.67 -26.74
CA LEU A 93 -10.11 6.12 -26.15
C LEU A 93 -11.19 5.17 -26.65
N LEU A 94 -11.94 4.57 -25.76
CA LEU A 94 -13.03 3.66 -26.08
C LEU A 94 -14.36 4.31 -25.62
N THR A 95 -15.38 4.16 -26.44
CA THR A 95 -16.76 4.42 -26.00
C THR A 95 -17.29 3.23 -25.20
N ALA A 96 -18.44 3.39 -24.54
CA ALA A 96 -19.09 2.31 -23.81
C ALA A 96 -19.50 1.15 -24.74
N GLU A 97 -19.93 1.47 -25.96
CA GLU A 97 -20.34 0.50 -26.99
C GLU A 97 -19.13 -0.28 -27.54
N GLU A 98 -17.98 0.37 -27.67
CA GLU A 98 -16.74 -0.30 -28.05
C GLU A 98 -16.27 -1.23 -26.96
N LEU A 99 -16.24 -0.77 -25.71
CA LEU A 99 -15.86 -1.58 -24.57
C LEU A 99 -16.80 -2.79 -24.39
N ALA A 100 -18.10 -2.61 -24.61
CA ALA A 100 -19.11 -3.68 -24.47
C ALA A 100 -18.87 -4.88 -25.40
N LYS A 101 -18.15 -4.71 -26.51
CA LYS A 101 -17.77 -5.83 -27.42
C LYS A 101 -16.73 -6.77 -26.78
N HIS A 102 -16.11 -6.36 -25.70
CA HIS A 102 -15.06 -7.07 -24.97
C HIS A 102 -15.60 -7.77 -23.71
N ASP A 103 -16.85 -8.26 -23.76
CA ASP A 103 -17.57 -8.82 -22.62
C ASP A 103 -17.31 -10.33 -22.38
N GLY A 104 -16.45 -10.94 -23.20
CA GLY A 104 -16.08 -12.34 -23.09
C GLY A 104 -17.05 -13.31 -23.76
N SER A 105 -18.08 -12.84 -24.46
CA SER A 105 -19.02 -13.69 -25.20
C SER A 105 -18.42 -14.27 -26.48
N ASP A 106 -17.56 -13.51 -27.20
CA ASP A 106 -16.85 -13.99 -28.39
C ASP A 106 -15.42 -14.44 -28.02
N PRO A 107 -15.07 -15.71 -28.23
CA PRO A 107 -13.73 -16.21 -27.92
C PRO A 107 -12.61 -15.61 -28.79
N LYS A 108 -12.94 -14.93 -29.89
CA LYS A 108 -11.97 -14.26 -30.76
C LYS A 108 -11.66 -12.82 -30.34
N ILE A 109 -12.48 -12.25 -29.45
CA ILE A 109 -12.33 -10.87 -28.96
C ILE A 109 -11.73 -10.93 -27.56
N PRO A 110 -10.62 -10.22 -27.26
CA PRO A 110 -10.05 -10.18 -25.94
C PRO A 110 -11.03 -9.57 -24.93
N VAL A 111 -10.99 -10.03 -23.70
CA VAL A 111 -11.85 -9.52 -22.63
C VAL A 111 -11.22 -8.28 -22.01
N TYR A 112 -11.99 -7.20 -21.93
CA TYR A 112 -11.57 -5.97 -21.25
C TYR A 112 -12.49 -5.64 -20.09
N ILE A 113 -11.91 -4.98 -19.08
CA ILE A 113 -12.65 -4.40 -17.95
C ILE A 113 -12.24 -2.94 -17.78
N ALA A 114 -13.06 -2.15 -17.11
CA ALA A 114 -12.68 -0.80 -16.71
C ALA A 114 -12.83 -0.59 -15.20
N ILE A 115 -11.91 0.22 -14.63
CA ILE A 115 -11.92 0.66 -13.24
C ILE A 115 -11.61 2.15 -13.21
N LEU A 116 -12.54 2.97 -12.71
CA LEU A 116 -12.47 4.43 -12.75
C LEU A 116 -12.08 4.93 -14.15
N GLY A 117 -12.71 4.35 -15.18
CA GLY A 117 -12.52 4.69 -16.57
C GLY A 117 -11.18 4.22 -17.17
N ARG A 118 -10.36 3.45 -16.45
CA ARG A 118 -9.11 2.88 -16.98
C ARG A 118 -9.36 1.46 -17.46
N VAL A 119 -9.10 1.22 -18.75
CA VAL A 119 -9.38 -0.05 -19.40
C VAL A 119 -8.15 -0.96 -19.37
N TYR A 120 -8.37 -2.20 -18.99
CA TYR A 120 -7.35 -3.25 -18.89
C TYR A 120 -7.76 -4.47 -19.71
N ASP A 121 -6.80 -5.04 -20.41
CA ASP A 121 -6.93 -6.33 -21.08
C ASP A 121 -6.74 -7.43 -20.04
N VAL A 122 -7.79 -8.21 -19.81
CA VAL A 122 -7.80 -9.32 -18.85
C VAL A 122 -7.85 -10.68 -19.54
N GLU A 123 -7.49 -10.76 -20.81
CA GLU A 123 -7.54 -11.97 -21.62
C GLU A 123 -6.78 -13.15 -20.98
N LYS A 124 -5.62 -12.91 -20.38
CA LYS A 124 -4.87 -13.96 -19.67
C LYS A 124 -5.64 -14.62 -18.51
N GLY A 125 -6.68 -13.91 -18.01
CA GLY A 125 -7.58 -14.39 -16.97
C GLY A 125 -9.00 -14.65 -17.47
N ARG A 126 -9.23 -14.81 -18.78
CA ARG A 126 -10.54 -14.97 -19.43
C ARG A 126 -11.50 -15.84 -18.66
N ARG A 127 -11.06 -16.99 -18.18
CA ARG A 127 -11.88 -17.95 -17.41
C ARG A 127 -12.64 -17.35 -16.22
N HIS A 128 -12.20 -16.21 -15.71
CA HIS A 128 -12.83 -15.51 -14.58
C HIS A 128 -13.87 -14.50 -15.03
N TYR A 129 -13.78 -14.01 -16.29
CA TYR A 129 -14.55 -12.87 -16.79
C TYR A 129 -15.50 -13.21 -17.93
N GLU A 130 -15.30 -14.34 -18.61
CA GLU A 130 -16.15 -14.78 -19.74
C GLU A 130 -17.59 -15.03 -19.30
N ALA A 131 -18.49 -15.15 -20.28
CA ALA A 131 -19.90 -15.38 -20.03
C ALA A 131 -20.13 -16.60 -19.14
N GLY A 132 -20.96 -16.46 -18.11
CA GLY A 132 -21.24 -17.51 -17.11
C GLY A 132 -20.23 -17.63 -15.96
N SER A 133 -19.13 -16.88 -15.98
CA SER A 133 -18.18 -16.85 -14.87
C SER A 133 -18.61 -15.87 -13.76
N GLY A 134 -18.07 -16.09 -12.54
CA GLY A 134 -18.45 -15.29 -11.36
C GLY A 134 -18.11 -13.79 -11.46
N TYR A 135 -17.13 -13.41 -12.28
CA TYR A 135 -16.70 -12.02 -12.47
C TYR A 135 -17.11 -11.43 -13.83
N ASN A 136 -18.04 -12.06 -14.55
CA ASN A 136 -18.53 -11.53 -15.81
C ASN A 136 -19.19 -10.13 -15.68
N VAL A 137 -19.62 -9.75 -14.48
CA VAL A 137 -20.15 -8.41 -14.19
C VAL A 137 -19.17 -7.29 -14.58
N PHE A 138 -17.87 -7.56 -14.58
CA PHE A 138 -16.82 -6.58 -14.91
C PHE A 138 -16.50 -6.54 -16.41
N ALA A 139 -16.79 -7.62 -17.15
CA ALA A 139 -16.40 -7.74 -18.55
C ALA A 139 -17.19 -6.78 -19.45
N GLY A 140 -16.47 -6.05 -20.30
CA GLY A 140 -17.03 -5.13 -21.28
C GLY A 140 -17.62 -3.84 -20.69
N ARG A 141 -17.27 -3.47 -19.45
CA ARG A 141 -17.82 -2.26 -18.78
C ARG A 141 -16.97 -1.75 -17.63
N ASP A 142 -17.36 -0.59 -17.10
CA ASP A 142 -16.89 -0.10 -15.81
C ASP A 142 -17.92 -0.44 -14.73
N SER A 143 -17.55 -1.30 -13.81
CA SER A 143 -18.34 -1.70 -12.65
C SER A 143 -17.56 -1.45 -11.37
N THR A 144 -16.88 -0.29 -11.29
CA THR A 144 -15.95 0.05 -10.22
C THR A 144 -16.49 -0.23 -8.81
N PRO A 145 -17.71 0.17 -8.40
CA PRO A 145 -18.21 -0.11 -7.05
C PRO A 145 -18.29 -1.59 -6.71
N SER A 146 -18.53 -2.46 -7.69
CA SER A 146 -18.68 -3.90 -7.45
C SER A 146 -17.43 -4.54 -6.86
N PHE A 147 -16.24 -3.97 -7.11
CA PHE A 147 -14.98 -4.46 -6.54
C PHE A 147 -14.92 -4.41 -5.00
N VAL A 148 -15.69 -3.52 -4.38
CA VAL A 148 -15.66 -3.29 -2.92
C VAL A 148 -17.00 -3.56 -2.25
N THR A 149 -18.10 -3.49 -2.99
CA THR A 149 -19.44 -3.75 -2.45
C THR A 149 -19.84 -5.21 -2.50
N GLY A 150 -19.17 -6.02 -3.34
CA GLY A 150 -19.52 -7.42 -3.56
C GLY A 150 -20.85 -7.63 -4.31
N LYS A 151 -21.40 -6.58 -4.92
CA LYS A 151 -22.60 -6.67 -5.75
C LYS A 151 -22.21 -7.09 -7.17
N PHE A 152 -22.47 -8.33 -7.51
CA PHE A 152 -22.11 -8.91 -8.81
C PHE A 152 -23.32 -9.14 -9.73
N VAL A 153 -24.35 -8.30 -9.60
CA VAL A 153 -25.53 -8.30 -10.48
C VAL A 153 -25.25 -7.37 -11.65
N ARG A 154 -25.22 -7.94 -12.86
CA ARG A 154 -24.80 -7.22 -14.08
C ARG A 154 -25.73 -6.04 -14.42
N GLU A 155 -27.02 -6.18 -14.17
CA GLU A 155 -28.07 -5.21 -14.42
C GLU A 155 -28.02 -4.01 -13.45
N GLU A 156 -27.45 -4.23 -12.25
CA GLU A 156 -27.26 -3.21 -11.22
C GLU A 156 -25.86 -2.58 -11.23
N ALA A 157 -24.99 -3.08 -12.12
CA ALA A 157 -23.61 -2.62 -12.20
C ALA A 157 -23.55 -1.18 -12.71
N THR A 158 -22.84 -0.35 -11.97
CA THR A 158 -22.64 1.08 -12.27
C THR A 158 -21.16 1.44 -12.13
N ASP A 159 -20.78 2.53 -12.77
CA ASP A 159 -19.47 3.16 -12.60
C ASP A 159 -19.44 4.20 -11.46
N ASP A 160 -20.62 4.51 -10.88
CA ASP A 160 -20.77 5.58 -9.90
C ASP A 160 -20.25 5.18 -8.51
N VAL A 161 -19.16 5.79 -8.08
CA VAL A 161 -18.55 5.60 -6.76
C VAL A 161 -19.06 6.60 -5.70
N THR A 162 -20.05 7.43 -6.06
CA THR A 162 -20.63 8.41 -5.12
C THR A 162 -21.19 7.68 -3.89
N GLY A 163 -20.84 8.16 -2.71
CA GLY A 163 -21.30 7.58 -1.44
C GLY A 163 -20.46 6.43 -0.91
N LEU A 164 -19.45 5.96 -1.63
CA LEU A 164 -18.47 5.03 -1.08
C LEU A 164 -17.61 5.74 -0.02
N SER A 165 -17.35 5.03 1.07
CA SER A 165 -16.49 5.50 2.16
C SER A 165 -15.03 5.63 1.70
N PRO A 166 -14.21 6.44 2.39
CA PRO A 166 -12.77 6.51 2.13
C PRO A 166 -12.07 5.15 2.23
N GLU A 167 -12.54 4.24 3.08
CA GLU A 167 -12.01 2.88 3.22
C GLU A 167 -12.31 2.02 1.98
N GLU A 168 -13.56 2.04 1.48
CA GLU A 168 -13.93 1.37 0.24
C GLU A 168 -13.16 1.93 -0.96
N MET A 169 -12.94 3.24 -1.01
CA MET A 169 -12.15 3.87 -2.08
C MET A 169 -10.67 3.49 -2.04
N ILE A 170 -10.11 3.16 -0.87
CA ILE A 170 -8.79 2.53 -0.76
C ILE A 170 -8.80 1.14 -1.39
N GLY A 171 -9.83 0.33 -1.13
CA GLY A 171 -10.00 -0.97 -1.79
C GLY A 171 -10.02 -0.86 -3.32
N ILE A 172 -10.72 0.14 -3.88
CA ILE A 172 -10.69 0.40 -5.34
C ILE A 172 -9.27 0.74 -5.81
N LYS A 173 -8.53 1.55 -5.05
CA LYS A 173 -7.13 1.86 -5.38
C LYS A 173 -6.25 0.61 -5.38
N GLU A 174 -6.43 -0.29 -4.43
CA GLU A 174 -5.69 -1.56 -4.35
C GLU A 174 -5.98 -2.44 -5.58
N TRP A 175 -7.24 -2.51 -6.02
CA TRP A 175 -7.62 -3.17 -7.26
C TRP A 175 -6.97 -2.51 -8.50
N LEU A 176 -6.97 -1.18 -8.58
CA LEU A 176 -6.26 -0.46 -9.65
C LEU A 176 -4.77 -0.77 -9.68
N ASP A 177 -4.12 -0.86 -8.51
CA ASP A 177 -2.71 -1.19 -8.40
C ASP A 177 -2.45 -2.64 -8.83
N PHE A 178 -3.33 -3.58 -8.46
CA PHE A 178 -3.29 -4.97 -8.90
C PHE A 178 -3.40 -5.07 -10.43
N TYR A 179 -4.43 -4.47 -11.05
CA TYR A 179 -4.58 -4.54 -12.51
C TYR A 179 -3.46 -3.86 -13.27
N ARG A 180 -2.92 -2.76 -12.75
CA ARG A 180 -1.77 -2.08 -13.34
C ARG A 180 -0.50 -2.94 -13.31
N LYS A 181 -0.33 -3.75 -12.28
CA LYS A 181 0.82 -4.66 -12.13
C LYS A 181 0.68 -5.91 -13.00
N ASP A 182 -0.51 -6.51 -12.99
CA ASP A 182 -0.71 -7.85 -13.50
C ASP A 182 -1.36 -7.91 -14.89
N TYR A 183 -1.92 -6.81 -15.39
CA TYR A 183 -2.64 -6.76 -16.67
C TYR A 183 -2.17 -5.62 -17.58
N SER A 184 -2.43 -5.77 -18.88
CA SER A 184 -2.03 -4.75 -19.86
C SER A 184 -3.02 -3.60 -19.88
N TYR A 185 -2.51 -2.38 -19.71
CA TYR A 185 -3.32 -1.17 -19.86
C TYR A 185 -3.62 -0.93 -21.35
N VAL A 186 -4.91 -0.81 -21.68
CA VAL A 186 -5.40 -0.57 -23.05
C VAL A 186 -5.60 0.91 -23.32
N GLY A 187 -6.35 1.60 -22.44
CA GLY A 187 -6.72 2.98 -22.69
C GLY A 187 -7.72 3.52 -21.65
N LYS A 188 -8.50 4.50 -22.08
CA LYS A 188 -9.50 5.19 -21.26
C LYS A 188 -10.90 4.99 -21.81
N LEU A 189 -11.87 4.78 -20.94
CA LEU A 189 -13.29 4.78 -21.27
C LEU A 189 -13.81 6.22 -21.25
N ILE A 190 -14.37 6.68 -22.37
CA ILE A 190 -15.08 7.95 -22.46
C ILE A 190 -16.40 7.82 -21.68
N GLY A 191 -16.64 8.74 -20.76
CA GLY A 191 -17.85 8.73 -19.94
C GLY A 191 -17.63 9.46 -18.61
N ARG A 192 -18.05 8.87 -17.50
CA ARG A 192 -18.02 9.51 -16.18
C ARG A 192 -16.64 10.05 -15.80
N TYR A 193 -15.55 9.32 -16.08
CA TYR A 193 -14.21 9.62 -15.56
C TYR A 193 -13.29 10.30 -16.57
N TYR A 194 -13.54 10.14 -17.86
CA TYR A 194 -12.76 10.80 -18.92
C TYR A 194 -13.67 11.38 -19.99
N ASP A 195 -13.37 12.60 -20.44
CA ASP A 195 -14.04 13.25 -21.56
C ASP A 195 -13.64 12.65 -22.91
N SER A 196 -14.25 13.13 -24.01
CA SER A 196 -13.95 12.71 -25.38
C SER A 196 -12.51 12.97 -25.84
N ASN A 197 -11.77 13.81 -25.12
CA ASN A 197 -10.34 14.07 -25.37
C ASN A 197 -9.43 13.22 -24.46
N GLY A 198 -10.02 12.41 -23.57
CA GLY A 198 -9.31 11.61 -22.59
C GLY A 198 -8.78 12.42 -21.40
N ASN A 199 -9.31 13.63 -21.15
CA ASN A 199 -8.98 14.41 -19.97
C ASN A 199 -9.81 13.93 -18.78
N PRO A 200 -9.26 14.00 -17.55
CA PRO A 200 -9.99 13.68 -16.33
C PRO A 200 -11.19 14.62 -16.14
N THR A 201 -12.34 14.05 -15.89
CA THR A 201 -13.55 14.80 -15.49
C THR A 201 -13.51 15.20 -14.01
N GLU A 202 -14.50 15.99 -13.57
CA GLU A 202 -14.65 16.34 -12.17
C GLU A 202 -14.92 15.10 -11.31
N ALA A 203 -15.77 14.17 -11.77
CA ALA A 203 -16.04 12.92 -11.06
C ALA A 203 -14.76 12.10 -10.77
N LEU A 204 -13.78 12.09 -11.69
CA LEU A 204 -12.51 11.42 -11.43
C LEU A 204 -11.65 12.18 -10.40
N LYS A 205 -11.72 13.52 -10.40
CA LYS A 205 -11.00 14.33 -9.41
C LYS A 205 -11.57 14.12 -8.00
N GLU A 206 -12.89 14.09 -7.88
CA GLU A 206 -13.61 13.79 -6.64
C GLU A 206 -13.26 12.39 -6.13
N ALA A 207 -13.35 11.36 -6.97
CA ALA A 207 -12.96 10.00 -6.61
C ALA A 207 -11.52 9.93 -6.08
N ARG A 208 -10.58 10.62 -6.74
CA ARG A 208 -9.18 10.70 -6.29
C ARG A 208 -9.02 11.45 -4.97
N ALA A 209 -9.84 12.48 -4.71
CA ALA A 209 -9.83 13.20 -3.45
C ALA A 209 -10.25 12.29 -2.29
N VAL A 210 -11.31 11.47 -2.47
CA VAL A 210 -11.75 10.49 -1.47
C VAL A 210 -10.69 9.41 -1.24
N ILE A 211 -10.03 8.91 -2.29
CA ILE A 211 -8.90 7.98 -2.16
C ILE A 211 -7.77 8.60 -1.32
N LYS A 212 -7.42 9.86 -1.59
CA LYS A 212 -6.37 10.57 -0.84
C LYS A 212 -6.74 10.73 0.64
N GLU A 213 -7.99 11.03 0.92
CA GLU A 213 -8.49 11.10 2.31
C GLU A 213 -8.42 9.72 2.98
N GLY A 214 -8.81 8.65 2.31
CA GLY A 214 -8.67 7.29 2.81
C GLY A 214 -7.21 6.95 3.16
N GLN A 215 -6.26 7.30 2.29
CA GLN A 215 -4.84 7.12 2.56
C GLN A 215 -4.35 7.93 3.77
N ARG A 216 -4.88 9.14 3.96
CA ARG A 216 -4.58 9.96 5.13
C ARG A 216 -5.08 9.29 6.42
N LEU A 217 -6.33 8.82 6.41
CA LEU A 217 -6.94 8.12 7.55
C LEU A 217 -6.20 6.80 7.86
N GLN A 218 -5.82 6.04 6.84
CA GLN A 218 -5.04 4.81 7.00
C GLN A 218 -3.69 5.08 7.69
N LYS A 219 -2.96 6.10 7.25
CA LYS A 219 -1.69 6.50 7.90
C LYS A 219 -1.85 6.91 9.36
N LEU A 220 -2.93 7.62 9.68
CA LEU A 220 -3.24 7.97 11.07
C LEU A 220 -3.53 6.72 11.90
N GLN A 221 -4.30 5.79 11.36
CA GLN A 221 -4.60 4.53 12.04
C GLN A 221 -3.34 3.66 12.23
N GLU A 222 -2.45 3.62 11.23
CA GLU A 222 -1.17 2.93 11.35
C GLU A 222 -0.27 3.55 12.43
N ALA A 223 -0.21 4.89 12.50
CA ALA A 223 0.53 5.59 13.53
C ALA A 223 -0.01 5.29 14.93
N GLU A 224 -1.33 5.29 15.08
CA GLU A 224 -2.01 4.90 16.31
C GLU A 224 -1.73 3.43 16.68
N ASN A 225 -1.79 2.52 15.71
CA ASN A 225 -1.50 1.11 15.93
C ASN A 225 -0.03 0.84 16.30
N ARG A 226 0.90 1.69 15.88
CA ARG A 226 2.31 1.60 16.33
C ARG A 226 2.49 2.02 17.78
N LYS A 227 1.74 3.05 18.22
CA LYS A 227 1.73 3.47 19.63
C LYS A 227 1.09 2.41 20.53
N PHE A 228 -0.08 1.93 20.12
CA PHE A 228 -0.90 0.97 20.85
C PHE A 228 -1.18 -0.27 19.99
N PRO A 229 -0.18 -1.15 19.82
CA PRO A 229 -0.33 -2.34 18.99
C PRO A 229 -1.43 -3.25 19.52
N GLY A 230 -2.18 -3.88 18.62
CA GLY A 230 -3.18 -4.86 19.00
C GLY A 230 -2.58 -6.05 19.74
N CYS A 231 -3.38 -6.71 20.56
CA CYS A 231 -3.00 -7.97 21.17
C CYS A 231 -3.00 -9.12 20.15
N ASN A 232 -2.23 -10.17 20.44
CA ASN A 232 -2.52 -11.50 19.91
C ASN A 232 -3.76 -12.06 20.62
N SER A 233 -4.51 -12.91 19.97
CA SER A 233 -5.68 -13.55 20.54
C SER A 233 -5.83 -14.98 20.06
N ARG A 234 -6.40 -15.84 20.92
CA ARG A 234 -6.88 -17.17 20.58
C ARG A 234 -8.21 -17.40 21.29
N TRP A 235 -9.00 -18.25 20.69
CA TRP A 235 -10.22 -18.77 21.31
C TRP A 235 -10.25 -20.29 21.24
N ASN A 236 -10.63 -20.94 22.32
CA ASN A 236 -11.01 -22.35 22.30
C ASN A 236 -12.22 -22.57 23.22
N ALA A 237 -12.88 -23.73 23.10
CA ALA A 237 -14.10 -24.03 23.85
C ALA A 237 -13.87 -24.17 25.37
N ASP A 238 -12.69 -24.63 25.77
CA ASP A 238 -12.36 -24.96 27.15
C ASP A 238 -11.91 -23.71 27.95
N GLU A 239 -11.05 -22.89 27.33
CA GLU A 239 -10.45 -21.72 27.99
C GLU A 239 -11.19 -20.41 27.70
N GLY A 240 -12.02 -20.38 26.65
CA GLY A 240 -12.63 -19.17 26.15
C GLY A 240 -11.65 -18.29 25.34
N SER A 241 -11.84 -17.00 25.39
CA SER A 241 -10.99 -16.03 24.72
C SER A 241 -9.78 -15.67 25.59
N VAL A 242 -8.58 -15.82 25.04
CA VAL A 242 -7.33 -15.42 25.67
C VAL A 242 -6.61 -14.42 24.79
N VAL A 243 -6.13 -13.33 25.39
CA VAL A 243 -5.37 -12.27 24.72
C VAL A 243 -3.99 -12.16 25.36
N TRP A 244 -2.96 -11.88 24.54
CA TRP A 244 -1.61 -11.72 25.07
C TRP A 244 -0.78 -10.74 24.24
N CYS A 245 0.30 -10.25 24.87
CA CYS A 245 1.29 -9.40 24.24
C CYS A 245 2.62 -10.14 24.06
N SER A 246 3.28 -9.83 22.97
CA SER A 246 4.65 -10.31 22.68
C SER A 246 5.41 -9.21 21.92
N LYS A 247 6.69 -9.42 21.63
CA LYS A 247 7.47 -8.51 20.78
C LYS A 247 6.91 -8.42 19.35
N ASN A 248 6.06 -9.36 18.96
CA ASN A 248 5.34 -9.34 17.67
C ASN A 248 3.85 -9.62 17.92
N SER A 249 3.05 -8.57 18.11
CA SER A 249 1.61 -8.68 18.30
C SER A 249 0.89 -7.95 17.19
N ALA A 250 -0.21 -8.55 16.70
CA ALA A 250 -1.01 -8.04 15.57
C ALA A 250 -0.14 -7.66 14.35
N GLY A 251 0.92 -8.43 14.07
CA GLY A 251 1.83 -8.19 12.94
C GLY A 251 2.81 -7.03 13.13
N ILE A 252 2.82 -6.37 14.29
CA ILE A 252 3.72 -5.24 14.59
C ILE A 252 4.88 -5.71 15.45
N SER A 253 6.10 -5.70 14.89
CA SER A 253 7.33 -6.01 15.58
C SER A 253 7.83 -4.81 16.40
N ARG A 254 8.32 -5.06 17.63
CA ARG A 254 8.84 -4.05 18.56
C ARG A 254 9.84 -4.66 19.54
N ASP A 255 10.58 -3.83 20.25
CA ASP A 255 11.60 -4.24 21.23
C ASP A 255 11.05 -4.52 22.65
N TRP A 256 9.76 -4.19 22.89
CA TRP A 256 9.08 -4.40 24.16
C TRP A 256 7.86 -5.34 24.04
N VAL A 257 7.46 -5.98 25.12
CA VAL A 257 6.32 -6.92 25.19
C VAL A 257 5.04 -6.18 25.58
N GLY A 258 5.04 -5.51 26.71
CA GLY A 258 3.86 -4.85 27.29
C GLY A 258 2.84 -5.80 27.89
N VAL A 259 1.70 -5.24 28.27
CA VAL A 259 0.58 -5.96 28.91
C VAL A 259 -0.74 -5.70 28.16
N PRO A 260 -1.64 -6.70 28.04
CA PRO A 260 -2.92 -6.54 27.37
C PRO A 260 -3.86 -5.66 28.20
N ARG A 261 -4.49 -4.70 27.52
CA ARG A 261 -5.48 -3.77 28.11
C ARG A 261 -6.62 -3.52 27.14
N LYS A 262 -7.76 -3.17 27.68
CA LYS A 262 -8.93 -2.67 26.94
C LYS A 262 -8.70 -1.19 26.65
N MET A 263 -8.62 -0.79 25.38
CA MET A 263 -8.57 0.61 24.98
C MET A 263 -9.92 1.03 24.40
N PHE A 264 -10.49 2.06 24.98
CA PHE A 264 -11.78 2.63 24.57
C PHE A 264 -11.56 3.86 23.70
N LYS A 265 -12.41 4.06 22.69
CA LYS A 265 -12.50 5.35 21.99
C LYS A 265 -13.35 6.31 22.82
N PRO A 266 -12.98 7.60 22.90
CA PRO A 266 -13.83 8.59 23.58
C PRO A 266 -15.28 8.54 23.09
N GLY A 267 -16.24 8.50 24.04
CA GLY A 267 -17.67 8.44 23.73
C GLY A 267 -18.20 7.10 23.18
N LYS A 268 -17.37 6.05 23.08
CA LYS A 268 -17.80 4.72 22.65
C LYS A 268 -17.69 3.68 23.78
N ARG A 269 -18.59 2.71 23.77
CA ARG A 269 -18.57 1.57 24.72
C ARG A 269 -17.68 0.42 24.23
N ASP A 270 -17.45 0.36 22.93
CA ASP A 270 -16.61 -0.66 22.32
C ASP A 270 -15.13 -0.41 22.64
N HIS A 271 -14.40 -1.50 22.81
CA HIS A 271 -12.98 -1.45 23.09
C HIS A 271 -12.20 -2.39 22.15
N LYS A 272 -10.93 -2.07 21.92
CA LYS A 272 -9.97 -2.99 21.29
C LYS A 272 -8.97 -3.47 22.34
N CYS A 273 -8.47 -4.69 22.20
CA CYS A 273 -7.29 -5.12 22.97
C CYS A 273 -6.04 -4.48 22.39
N VAL A 274 -5.25 -3.85 23.26
CA VAL A 274 -3.96 -3.26 22.92
C VAL A 274 -2.88 -3.71 23.88
N CYS A 275 -1.65 -3.77 23.41
CA CYS A 275 -0.48 -3.98 24.22
C CYS A 275 0.03 -2.63 24.73
N ILE A 276 0.04 -2.46 26.06
CA ILE A 276 0.47 -1.23 26.70
C ILE A 276 1.91 -1.38 27.18
N LYS A 277 2.75 -0.40 26.85
CA LYS A 277 4.10 -0.28 27.36
C LYS A 277 4.06 0.05 28.86
N ILE A 278 4.89 -0.64 29.65
CA ILE A 278 4.85 -0.55 31.12
C ILE A 278 6.07 0.14 31.72
N THR A 279 7.02 0.56 30.90
CA THR A 279 8.27 1.22 31.31
C THR A 279 8.64 2.32 30.34
N GLY A 280 9.42 3.29 30.80
CA GLY A 280 9.83 4.46 30.03
C GLY A 280 8.74 5.51 29.92
N SER A 281 8.96 6.49 29.07
CA SER A 281 8.01 7.58 28.85
C SER A 281 6.73 7.11 28.14
N SER A 282 5.62 7.80 28.42
CA SER A 282 4.33 7.59 27.75
C SER A 282 4.44 7.85 26.24
N SER A 283 3.78 7.02 25.45
CA SER A 283 3.76 7.14 23.99
C SER A 283 3.05 8.40 23.49
N ASP A 284 2.13 8.97 24.29
CA ASP A 284 1.38 10.17 23.93
C ASP A 284 2.05 11.46 24.41
N THR A 285 2.52 11.50 25.66
CA THR A 285 3.02 12.72 26.27
C THR A 285 4.55 12.83 26.26
N GLY A 286 5.25 11.72 26.02
CA GLY A 286 6.71 11.64 26.14
C GLY A 286 7.22 11.79 27.57
N GLN A 287 6.32 11.80 28.58
CA GLN A 287 6.64 12.05 29.98
C GLN A 287 6.40 10.81 30.85
N GLY A 288 6.92 10.82 32.09
CA GLY A 288 6.75 9.75 33.05
C GLY A 288 7.70 8.58 32.83
N ASN A 289 7.54 7.53 33.64
CA ASN A 289 8.43 6.36 33.65
C ASN A 289 7.65 5.02 33.70
N GLU A 290 6.33 5.06 33.73
CA GLU A 290 5.42 3.91 33.81
C GLU A 290 4.85 3.52 32.43
N GLY A 291 5.42 4.02 31.34
CA GLY A 291 4.90 3.83 29.99
C GLY A 291 3.49 4.41 29.85
N ASP A 292 2.57 3.61 29.33
CA ASP A 292 1.19 4.01 29.04
C ASP A 292 0.17 3.42 30.01
N LEU A 293 0.60 2.90 31.17
CA LEU A 293 -0.29 2.25 32.17
C LEU A 293 -1.38 3.18 32.67
N ASN A 294 -1.10 4.48 32.77
CA ASN A 294 -2.00 5.49 33.30
C ASN A 294 -2.78 6.24 32.17
N HIS A 295 -2.77 5.71 30.95
CA HIS A 295 -3.50 6.33 29.85
C HIS A 295 -5.01 6.36 30.13
N PRO A 296 -5.72 7.51 29.99
CA PRO A 296 -7.10 7.69 30.47
C PRO A 296 -8.13 6.76 29.80
N ASN A 297 -7.87 6.34 28.56
CA ASN A 297 -8.77 5.48 27.81
C ASN A 297 -8.46 3.98 27.96
N VAL A 298 -7.54 3.62 28.86
CA VAL A 298 -7.09 2.24 29.05
C VAL A 298 -7.68 1.66 30.34
N LYS A 299 -8.23 0.44 30.26
CA LYS A 299 -8.72 -0.32 31.40
C LYS A 299 -8.13 -1.72 31.41
N GLN A 300 -7.90 -2.24 32.62
CA GLN A 300 -7.45 -3.60 32.85
C GLN A 300 -8.56 -4.62 32.54
N TYR A 301 -8.19 -5.81 32.08
CA TYR A 301 -9.12 -6.93 32.00
C TYR A 301 -9.48 -7.41 33.41
N PRO A 302 -10.73 -7.83 33.66
CA PRO A 302 -11.10 -8.50 34.92
C PRO A 302 -10.19 -9.73 35.14
N ASN A 303 -9.81 -9.98 36.38
CA ASN A 303 -8.99 -11.14 36.75
C ASN A 303 -7.61 -11.22 36.08
N CYS A 304 -7.06 -10.09 35.64
CA CYS A 304 -5.75 -10.00 35.06
C CYS A 304 -4.86 -9.09 35.93
N GLY A 305 -3.67 -9.54 36.27
CA GLY A 305 -2.72 -8.78 37.09
C GLY A 305 -2.19 -7.53 36.38
N LYS A 306 -1.66 -6.58 37.13
CA LYS A 306 -1.13 -5.31 36.61
C LYS A 306 -0.05 -5.53 35.54
N TYR A 307 0.73 -6.59 35.66
CA TYR A 307 1.88 -6.86 34.81
C TYR A 307 1.76 -8.18 34.02
N ASP A 308 0.59 -8.79 34.02
CA ASP A 308 0.34 -10.02 33.27
C ASP A 308 0.42 -9.76 31.77
N VAL A 309 1.22 -10.57 31.09
CA VAL A 309 1.40 -10.49 29.63
C VAL A 309 0.31 -11.27 28.86
N SER A 310 -0.54 -12.02 29.56
CA SER A 310 -1.67 -12.79 29.01
C SER A 310 -2.86 -12.69 29.94
N CYS A 311 -4.06 -12.53 29.38
CA CYS A 311 -5.32 -12.36 30.12
C CYS A 311 -6.45 -13.16 29.47
N LYS A 312 -7.41 -13.62 30.28
CA LYS A 312 -8.72 -14.03 29.77
C LYS A 312 -9.52 -12.77 29.37
N ALA A 313 -10.13 -12.78 28.19
CA ALA A 313 -10.83 -11.62 27.63
C ALA A 313 -12.36 -11.75 27.74
#